data_a383ec6d6a7d4f63fdf24b98a7488d07
#
_entry.id   a383ec6d6a7d4f63fdf24b98a7488d07
#
_cell.length_a   1.000
_cell.length_b   1.000
_cell.length_c   1.000
_cell.angle_alpha   90.00
_cell.angle_beta   90.00
_cell.angle_gamma   90.00
#
_symmetry.space_group_name_H-M   'P 1'
#
loop_
_entity.id
_entity.type
_entity.pdbx_description
1 polymer ?
#
loop_
_entity_poly.entity_id
_entity_poly.type
_entity_poly.pdbx_seq_one_letter_code
_entity_poly.pdbx_strand_id
1 'polypeptide(L)'
;KFGAYGRKIAMNLLGSQADAEECENDTGTAAWNSMPQHRPDKLAPYLGRITRHLALDLRERQNAKKRGGGQTEAVLEELEFCLPAGDHTAQEVESAETARSISAFLRSQPEQARNIFIRRYWYCDATADIAKRYGIGESKVRVTLHRMRTKLKAYLEKEGVCL
;
A
#
# COMPACT_ATOMS: atom_id res chain seq x y z
N LYS A 1 -9.90 0.97 19.99
CA LYS A 1 -10.66 0.97 18.71
C LYS A 1 -9.74 1.01 17.49
N PHE A 2 -8.64 1.76 17.50
CA PHE A 2 -7.70 1.88 16.38
C PHE A 2 -6.61 0.78 16.38
N GLY A 3 -6.27 0.19 17.52
CA GLY A 3 -5.29 -0.89 17.63
C GLY A 3 -5.66 -2.11 16.79
N ALA A 4 -6.92 -2.57 16.87
CA ALA A 4 -7.40 -3.68 16.05
C ALA A 4 -7.27 -3.42 14.53
N TYR A 5 -7.43 -2.16 14.10
CA TYR A 5 -7.25 -1.77 12.71
C TYR A 5 -5.77 -1.85 12.29
N GLY A 6 -4.86 -1.28 13.09
CA GLY A 6 -3.41 -1.37 12.86
C GLY A 6 -2.93 -2.81 12.87
N ARG A 7 -3.33 -3.60 13.89
CA ARG A 7 -2.98 -5.03 13.98
C ARG A 7 -3.40 -5.82 12.74
N LYS A 8 -4.59 -5.54 12.19
CA LYS A 8 -5.05 -6.19 10.95
C LYS A 8 -4.17 -5.86 9.75
N ILE A 9 -3.70 -4.61 9.62
CA ILE A 9 -2.75 -4.21 8.57
C ILE A 9 -1.41 -4.93 8.77
N ALA A 10 -0.85 -4.86 9.97
CA ALA A 10 0.42 -5.52 10.31
C ALA A 10 0.36 -7.04 10.09
N MET A 11 -0.71 -7.69 10.56
CA MET A 11 -0.91 -9.13 10.38
C MET A 11 -0.97 -9.55 8.90
N ASN A 12 -1.61 -8.75 8.05
CA ASN A 12 -1.65 -9.02 6.60
C ASN A 12 -0.29 -8.84 5.90
N LEU A 13 0.58 -7.98 6.46
CA LEU A 13 1.92 -7.73 5.93
C LEU A 13 2.95 -8.74 6.45
N LEU A 14 2.92 -9.03 7.74
CA LEU A 14 3.94 -9.80 8.44
C LEU A 14 3.62 -11.30 8.54
N GLY A 15 2.33 -11.64 8.61
CA GLY A 15 1.88 -13.03 8.72
C GLY A 15 2.16 -13.67 10.10
N SER A 16 2.71 -12.91 11.04
CA SER A 16 3.07 -13.32 12.40
C SER A 16 2.27 -12.48 13.41
N GLN A 17 1.62 -13.13 14.38
CA GLN A 17 0.86 -12.42 15.39
C GLN A 17 1.77 -11.64 16.35
N ALA A 18 2.90 -12.22 16.74
CA ALA A 18 3.87 -11.56 17.61
C ALA A 18 4.43 -10.28 16.96
N ASP A 19 4.85 -10.37 15.69
CA ASP A 19 5.37 -9.22 14.94
C ASP A 19 4.27 -8.16 14.71
N ALA A 20 3.03 -8.57 14.53
CA ALA A 20 1.90 -7.66 14.36
C ALA A 20 1.56 -6.90 15.65
N GLU A 21 1.68 -7.54 16.82
CA GLU A 21 1.49 -6.91 18.13
C GLU A 21 2.64 -5.93 18.44
N GLU A 22 3.88 -6.30 18.14
CA GLU A 22 5.03 -5.40 18.27
C GLU A 22 4.86 -4.17 17.35
N CYS A 23 4.52 -4.39 16.09
CA CYS A 23 4.26 -3.31 15.13
C CYS A 23 3.10 -2.38 15.55
N GLU A 24 2.06 -2.91 16.22
CA GLU A 24 0.97 -2.11 16.79
C GLU A 24 1.49 -1.20 17.91
N ASN A 25 2.31 -1.71 18.81
CA ASN A 25 2.91 -0.94 19.90
C ASN A 25 3.83 0.16 19.35
N ASP A 26 4.67 -0.17 18.39
CA ASP A 26 5.55 0.79 17.70
C ASP A 26 4.76 1.86 16.97
N THR A 27 3.64 1.50 16.35
CA THR A 27 2.72 2.45 15.73
C THR A 27 2.19 3.45 16.75
N GLY A 28 1.80 2.99 17.93
CA GLY A 28 1.35 3.85 19.02
C GLY A 28 2.42 4.85 19.46
N THR A 29 3.64 4.37 19.63
CA THR A 29 4.79 5.19 20.04
C THR A 29 5.16 6.22 18.96
N ALA A 30 5.24 5.80 17.69
CA ALA A 30 5.55 6.68 16.57
C ALA A 30 4.47 7.76 16.38
N ALA A 31 3.20 7.38 16.50
CA ALA A 31 2.09 8.31 16.41
C ALA A 31 2.14 9.34 17.55
N TRP A 32 2.37 8.90 18.78
CA TRP A 32 2.49 9.79 19.94
C TRP A 32 3.61 10.81 19.78
N ASN A 33 4.78 10.39 19.30
CA ASN A 33 5.94 11.26 19.11
C ASN A 33 5.74 12.26 17.95
N SER A 34 4.95 11.93 16.94
CA SER A 34 4.73 12.78 15.76
C SER A 34 3.51 13.70 15.88
N MET A 35 2.53 13.38 16.73
CA MET A 35 1.31 14.20 16.91
C MET A 35 1.53 15.66 17.31
N PRO A 36 2.55 16.04 18.12
CA PRO A 36 2.80 17.44 18.42
C PRO A 36 3.06 18.29 17.19
N GLN A 37 3.65 17.71 16.15
CA GLN A 37 4.00 18.37 14.88
C GLN A 37 2.96 18.14 13.78
N HIS A 38 2.29 16.98 13.79
CA HIS A 38 1.31 16.58 12.79
C HIS A 38 -0.04 16.34 13.47
N ARG A 39 -1.00 17.24 13.23
CA ARG A 39 -2.38 17.08 13.72
C ARG A 39 -3.27 16.52 12.62
N PRO A 40 -3.42 15.17 12.51
CA PRO A 40 -4.19 14.58 11.44
C PRO A 40 -5.69 14.82 11.64
N ASP A 41 -6.40 15.27 10.61
CA ASP A 41 -7.86 15.40 10.61
C ASP A 41 -8.56 14.04 10.80
N LYS A 42 -7.94 12.98 10.31
CA LYS A 42 -8.47 11.61 10.40
C LYS A 42 -7.41 10.67 10.97
N LEU A 43 -7.62 10.25 12.20
CA LEU A 43 -6.67 9.42 12.95
C LEU A 43 -6.48 8.01 12.34
N ALA A 44 -7.55 7.39 11.82
CA ALA A 44 -7.46 6.02 11.30
C ALA A 44 -6.54 5.89 10.07
N PRO A 45 -6.65 6.71 9.01
CA PRO A 45 -5.71 6.68 7.89
C PRO A 45 -4.27 7.01 8.30
N TYR A 46 -4.10 7.95 9.22
CA TYR A 46 -2.80 8.35 9.74
C TYR A 46 -2.09 7.18 10.44
N LEU A 47 -2.76 6.53 11.39
CA LEU A 47 -2.24 5.33 12.05
C LEU A 47 -2.00 4.19 11.06
N GLY A 48 -2.90 3.99 10.11
CA GLY A 48 -2.74 2.98 9.06
C GLY A 48 -1.49 3.19 8.21
N ARG A 49 -1.15 4.45 7.89
CA ARG A 49 0.10 4.80 7.16
C ARG A 49 1.33 4.44 8.00
N ILE A 50 1.36 4.83 9.28
CA ILE A 50 2.47 4.53 10.18
C ILE A 50 2.64 3.02 10.34
N THR A 51 1.56 2.30 10.64
CA THR A 51 1.59 0.83 10.79
C THR A 51 2.12 0.15 9.52
N ARG A 52 1.62 0.58 8.35
CA ARG A 52 2.07 0.02 7.08
C ARG A 52 3.56 0.25 6.85
N HIS A 53 4.06 1.44 7.11
CA HIS A 53 5.47 1.78 6.96
C HIS A 53 6.35 0.91 7.86
N LEU A 54 6.04 0.84 9.16
CA LEU A 54 6.77 0.02 10.13
C LEU A 54 6.73 -1.48 9.78
N ALA A 55 5.57 -1.99 9.36
CA ALA A 55 5.43 -3.38 8.96
C ALA A 55 6.21 -3.72 7.69
N LEU A 56 6.28 -2.80 6.71
CA LEU A 56 7.10 -3.00 5.51
C LEU A 56 8.60 -2.99 5.85
N ASP A 57 9.05 -2.05 6.68
CA ASP A 57 10.44 -1.99 7.13
C ASP A 57 10.85 -3.27 7.89
N LEU A 58 9.99 -3.77 8.76
CA LEU A 58 10.24 -5.02 9.49
C LEU A 58 10.30 -6.21 8.53
N ARG A 59 9.37 -6.29 7.58
CA ARG A 59 9.35 -7.32 6.54
C ARG A 59 10.61 -7.30 5.67
N GLU A 60 11.07 -6.12 5.29
CA GLU A 60 12.31 -5.97 4.50
C GLU A 60 13.53 -6.42 5.29
N ARG A 61 13.64 -6.04 6.56
CA ARG A 61 14.72 -6.51 7.45
C ARG A 61 14.72 -8.04 7.60
N GLN A 62 13.53 -8.65 7.73
CA GLN A 62 13.40 -10.11 7.80
C GLN A 62 13.75 -10.79 6.48
N ASN A 63 13.37 -10.20 5.35
CA ASN A 63 13.66 -10.71 4.01
C ASN A 63 15.12 -10.48 3.59
N ALA A 64 15.73 -9.36 4.00
CA ALA A 64 17.18 -9.10 3.77
C ALA A 64 18.07 -10.16 4.43
N LYS A 65 17.63 -10.74 5.55
CA LYS A 65 18.30 -11.87 6.19
C LYS A 65 18.10 -13.19 5.44
N LYS A 66 17.08 -13.32 4.59
CA LYS A 66 16.73 -14.57 3.88
C LYS A 66 17.03 -14.56 2.38
N ARG A 67 16.89 -13.42 1.69
CA ARG A 67 17.22 -13.21 0.26
C ARG A 67 17.23 -11.69 0.02
N GLY A 68 18.21 -11.20 -0.76
CA GLY A 68 18.38 -9.77 -1.03
C GLY A 68 17.07 -9.01 -1.27
N GLY A 69 16.94 -7.88 -0.60
CA GLY A 69 15.77 -7.01 -0.66
C GLY A 69 15.52 -6.48 -2.08
N GLY A 70 14.36 -5.87 -2.32
CA GLY A 70 14.03 -5.28 -3.62
C GLY A 70 12.54 -5.37 -3.97
N GLN A 71 11.72 -6.00 -3.10
CA GLN A 71 10.32 -6.16 -3.42
C GLN A 71 9.56 -4.82 -3.38
N THR A 72 9.90 -3.96 -2.44
CA THR A 72 9.29 -2.62 -2.33
C THR A 72 9.74 -1.71 -3.46
N GLU A 73 11.01 -1.75 -3.83
CA GLU A 73 11.57 -1.05 -4.99
C GLU A 73 10.85 -1.44 -6.28
N ALA A 74 10.75 -2.75 -6.56
CA ALA A 74 10.03 -3.26 -7.73
C ALA A 74 8.56 -2.82 -7.78
N VAL A 75 7.90 -2.72 -6.62
CA VAL A 75 6.52 -2.22 -6.52
C VAL A 75 6.43 -0.73 -6.83
N LEU A 76 7.39 0.07 -6.36
CA LEU A 76 7.43 1.51 -6.62
C LEU A 76 7.68 1.78 -8.11
N GLU A 77 8.66 1.13 -8.72
CA GLU A 77 8.93 1.24 -10.16
C GLU A 77 7.69 0.89 -11.02
N GLU A 78 6.94 -0.15 -10.65
CA GLU A 78 5.70 -0.50 -11.34
C GLU A 78 4.64 0.61 -11.24
N LEU A 79 4.59 1.36 -10.12
CA LEU A 79 3.62 2.43 -9.89
C LEU A 79 4.00 3.75 -10.55
N GLU A 80 5.28 4.03 -10.73
CA GLU A 80 5.76 5.26 -11.40
C GLU A 80 5.15 5.45 -12.79
N PHE A 81 4.83 4.36 -13.46
CA PHE A 81 4.15 4.41 -14.76
C PHE A 81 2.75 5.04 -14.71
N CYS A 82 2.04 4.98 -13.57
CA CYS A 82 0.62 5.36 -13.49
C CYS A 82 0.29 6.38 -12.41
N LEU A 83 1.28 6.83 -11.66
CA LEU A 83 1.09 7.87 -10.66
C LEU A 83 1.96 9.09 -10.99
N PRO A 84 1.49 10.30 -10.66
CA PRO A 84 2.30 11.50 -10.85
C PRO A 84 3.61 11.37 -10.07
N ALA A 85 4.70 11.80 -10.69
CA ALA A 85 5.98 11.98 -10.01
C ALA A 85 5.80 13.08 -8.99
N GLY A 86 5.52 12.69 -7.73
CA GLY A 86 5.24 13.65 -6.67
C GLY A 86 6.52 14.35 -6.21
N ASP A 87 6.63 15.63 -6.48
CA ASP A 87 7.42 16.50 -5.63
C ASP A 87 6.75 16.50 -4.25
N HIS A 88 7.46 16.00 -3.25
CA HIS A 88 6.97 15.83 -1.87
C HIS A 88 6.59 17.16 -1.18
N THR A 89 6.63 18.28 -1.87
CA THR A 89 6.37 19.64 -1.35
C THR A 89 5.08 20.29 -1.83
N ALA A 90 4.36 19.71 -2.79
CA ALA A 90 3.12 20.28 -3.29
C ALA A 90 1.89 19.63 -2.68
N GLN A 91 1.31 20.33 -1.75
CA GLN A 91 -0.08 20.36 -1.30
C GLN A 91 -0.78 19.03 -0.92
N GLU A 92 -1.02 18.91 0.40
CA GLU A 92 -1.87 17.87 1.02
C GLU A 92 -3.28 17.77 0.38
N VAL A 93 -3.79 18.84 -0.20
CA VAL A 93 -5.10 18.88 -0.88
C VAL A 93 -5.09 18.06 -2.17
N GLU A 94 -4.09 18.24 -3.02
CA GLU A 94 -3.95 17.55 -4.30
C GLU A 94 -3.71 16.04 -4.09
N SER A 95 -2.92 15.68 -3.09
CA SER A 95 -2.72 14.29 -2.70
C SER A 95 -4.00 13.62 -2.17
N ALA A 96 -4.86 14.36 -1.48
CA ALA A 96 -6.13 13.86 -0.97
C ALA A 96 -7.16 13.63 -2.10
N GLU A 97 -7.19 14.48 -3.11
CA GLU A 97 -8.05 14.31 -4.30
C GLU A 97 -7.60 13.14 -5.13
N THR A 98 -6.31 13.02 -5.42
CA THR A 98 -5.73 11.85 -6.09
C THR A 98 -6.05 10.55 -5.36
N ALA A 99 -5.93 10.51 -4.03
CA ALA A 99 -6.28 9.35 -3.22
C ALA A 99 -7.78 9.00 -3.30
N ARG A 100 -8.67 9.99 -3.38
CA ARG A 100 -10.12 9.78 -3.58
C ARG A 100 -10.39 9.18 -4.96
N SER A 101 -9.76 9.71 -6.01
CA SER A 101 -9.89 9.23 -7.39
C SER A 101 -9.40 7.79 -7.52
N ILE A 102 -8.25 7.45 -6.94
CA ILE A 102 -7.74 6.07 -6.89
C ILE A 102 -8.72 5.16 -6.16
N SER A 103 -9.27 5.60 -5.03
CA SER A 103 -10.24 4.82 -4.25
C SER A 103 -11.54 4.59 -5.02
N ALA A 104 -12.03 5.59 -5.76
CA ALA A 104 -13.21 5.49 -6.62
C ALA A 104 -12.97 4.52 -7.78
N PHE A 105 -11.82 4.65 -8.45
CA PHE A 105 -11.40 3.72 -9.49
C PHE A 105 -11.38 2.27 -9.00
N LEU A 106 -10.72 2.00 -7.86
CA LEU A 106 -10.63 0.65 -7.32
C LEU A 106 -11.99 0.06 -6.98
N ARG A 107 -12.93 0.86 -6.46
CA ARG A 107 -14.31 0.41 -6.19
C ARG A 107 -15.06 0.00 -7.45
N SER A 108 -14.80 0.64 -8.58
CA SER A 108 -15.42 0.32 -9.87
C SER A 108 -14.89 -0.95 -10.53
N GLN A 109 -13.74 -1.48 -10.06
CA GLN A 109 -13.13 -2.66 -10.66
C GLN A 109 -13.71 -3.97 -10.09
N PRO A 110 -13.66 -5.07 -10.88
CA PRO A 110 -14.04 -6.40 -10.40
C PRO A 110 -13.26 -6.77 -9.14
N GLU A 111 -13.92 -7.42 -8.20
CA GLU A 111 -13.38 -7.73 -6.86
C GLU A 111 -12.03 -8.43 -6.92
N GLN A 112 -11.89 -9.45 -7.77
CA GLN A 112 -10.62 -10.19 -7.89
C GLN A 112 -9.48 -9.29 -8.38
N ALA A 113 -9.71 -8.46 -9.40
CA ALA A 113 -8.69 -7.57 -9.95
C ALA A 113 -8.30 -6.49 -8.92
N ARG A 114 -9.28 -5.93 -8.21
CA ARG A 114 -9.06 -4.98 -7.12
C ARG A 114 -8.23 -5.59 -6.00
N ASN A 115 -8.56 -6.81 -5.56
CA ASN A 115 -7.86 -7.50 -4.49
C ASN A 115 -6.41 -7.84 -4.88
N ILE A 116 -6.17 -8.30 -6.12
CA ILE A 116 -4.82 -8.53 -6.67
C ILE A 116 -4.02 -7.23 -6.66
N PHE A 117 -4.62 -6.12 -7.10
CA PHE A 117 -3.98 -4.80 -7.10
C PHE A 117 -3.61 -4.34 -5.70
N ILE A 118 -4.53 -4.44 -4.73
CA ILE A 118 -4.28 -4.08 -3.33
C ILE A 118 -3.18 -4.97 -2.74
N ARG A 119 -3.18 -6.28 -3.01
CA ARG A 119 -2.13 -7.18 -2.52
C ARG A 119 -0.75 -6.79 -3.05
N ARG A 120 -0.65 -6.42 -4.32
CA ARG A 120 0.63 -6.02 -4.93
C ARG A 120 1.11 -4.67 -4.40
N TYR A 121 0.26 -3.64 -4.44
CA TYR A 121 0.69 -2.25 -4.23
C TYR A 121 0.51 -1.74 -2.79
N TRP A 122 -0.45 -2.27 -2.07
CA TRP A 122 -0.61 -1.91 -0.65
C TRP A 122 0.19 -2.81 0.27
N TYR A 123 0.16 -4.11 0.04
CA TYR A 123 0.84 -5.10 0.87
C TYR A 123 2.22 -5.52 0.34
N CYS A 124 2.63 -5.06 -0.83
CA CYS A 124 3.89 -5.39 -1.49
C CYS A 124 4.14 -6.90 -1.64
N ASP A 125 3.07 -7.67 -1.90
CA ASP A 125 3.21 -9.11 -2.11
C ASP A 125 3.90 -9.41 -3.45
N ALA A 126 4.68 -10.49 -3.49
CA ALA A 126 5.23 -11.01 -4.73
C ALA A 126 4.12 -11.55 -5.63
N THR A 127 4.28 -11.43 -6.95
CA THR A 127 3.29 -11.94 -7.91
C THR A 127 3.05 -13.45 -7.77
N ALA A 128 4.09 -14.21 -7.41
CA ALA A 128 3.99 -15.64 -7.11
C ALA A 128 3.14 -15.93 -5.88
N ASP A 129 3.25 -15.14 -4.80
CA ASP A 129 2.45 -15.31 -3.58
C ASP A 129 0.99 -14.94 -3.82
N ILE A 130 0.74 -13.90 -4.63
CA ILE A 130 -0.61 -13.53 -5.05
C ILE A 130 -1.23 -14.66 -5.89
N ALA A 131 -0.48 -15.22 -6.84
CA ALA A 131 -0.90 -16.33 -7.67
C ALA A 131 -1.31 -17.56 -6.82
N LYS A 132 -0.47 -17.91 -5.86
CA LYS A 132 -0.73 -18.99 -4.91
C LYS A 132 -1.96 -18.74 -4.04
N ARG A 133 -2.12 -17.51 -3.54
CA ARG A 133 -3.25 -17.10 -2.68
C ARG A 133 -4.60 -17.23 -3.39
N TYR A 134 -4.66 -16.85 -4.66
CA TYR A 134 -5.91 -16.87 -5.45
C TYR A 134 -6.07 -18.10 -6.33
N GLY A 135 -5.15 -19.06 -6.29
CA GLY A 135 -5.21 -20.29 -7.09
C GLY A 135 -5.17 -20.03 -8.60
N ILE A 136 -4.43 -19.00 -9.05
CA ILE A 136 -4.30 -18.60 -10.46
C ILE A 136 -2.84 -18.61 -10.90
N GLY A 137 -2.60 -18.68 -12.20
CA GLY A 137 -1.24 -18.61 -12.75
C GLY A 137 -0.61 -17.20 -12.53
N GLU A 138 0.70 -17.18 -12.26
CA GLU A 138 1.44 -15.93 -12.07
C GLU A 138 1.36 -14.99 -13.29
N SER A 139 1.37 -15.56 -14.51
CA SER A 139 1.18 -14.79 -15.74
C SER A 139 -0.16 -14.05 -15.75
N LYS A 140 -1.23 -14.67 -15.25
CA LYS A 140 -2.55 -14.04 -15.11
C LYS A 140 -2.52 -12.89 -14.10
N VAL A 141 -1.78 -13.03 -12.99
CA VAL A 141 -1.57 -11.95 -12.03
C VAL A 141 -0.89 -10.77 -12.71
N ARG A 142 0.23 -10.99 -13.41
CA ARG A 142 0.99 -9.95 -14.11
C ARG A 142 0.15 -9.22 -15.15
N VAL A 143 -0.60 -9.95 -15.97
CA VAL A 143 -1.52 -9.37 -16.97
C VAL A 143 -2.62 -8.54 -16.30
N THR A 144 -3.20 -9.04 -15.20
CA THR A 144 -4.23 -8.30 -14.45
C THR A 144 -3.67 -7.00 -13.90
N LEU A 145 -2.48 -7.03 -13.27
CA LEU A 145 -1.82 -5.85 -12.73
C LEU A 145 -1.49 -4.83 -13.84
N HIS A 146 -0.95 -5.29 -14.97
CA HIS A 146 -0.66 -4.41 -16.12
C HIS A 146 -1.93 -3.72 -16.63
N ARG A 147 -3.01 -4.47 -16.86
CA ARG A 147 -4.30 -3.91 -17.29
C ARG A 147 -4.88 -2.92 -16.28
N MET A 148 -4.74 -3.22 -15.00
CA MET A 148 -5.21 -2.32 -13.94
C MET A 148 -4.42 -1.01 -13.89
N ARG A 149 -3.09 -1.05 -14.04
CA ARG A 149 -2.27 0.17 -14.12
C ARG A 149 -2.63 1.02 -15.33
N THR A 150 -2.77 0.41 -16.52
CA THR A 150 -3.16 1.12 -17.74
C THR A 150 -4.53 1.80 -17.59
N LYS A 151 -5.50 1.10 -17.00
CA LYS A 151 -6.83 1.67 -16.73
C LYS A 151 -6.79 2.78 -15.68
N LEU A 152 -5.99 2.62 -14.63
CA LEU A 152 -5.81 3.63 -13.59
C LEU A 152 -5.20 4.89 -14.18
N LYS A 153 -4.15 4.76 -14.99
CA LYS A 153 -3.53 5.89 -15.69
C LYS A 153 -4.54 6.67 -16.52
N ALA A 154 -5.26 6.00 -17.42
CA ALA A 154 -6.28 6.62 -18.25
C ALA A 154 -7.43 7.26 -17.42
N TYR A 155 -7.78 6.66 -16.28
CA TYR A 155 -8.78 7.21 -15.38
C TYR A 155 -8.30 8.50 -14.72
N LEU A 156 -7.06 8.52 -14.19
CA LEU A 156 -6.47 9.70 -13.54
C LEU A 156 -6.27 10.85 -14.55
N GLU A 157 -5.80 10.56 -15.76
CA GLU A 157 -5.69 11.56 -16.84
C GLU A 157 -7.06 12.21 -17.16
N LYS A 158 -8.13 11.40 -17.19
CA LYS A 158 -9.49 11.90 -17.41
C LYS A 158 -10.00 12.76 -16.27
N GLU A 159 -9.61 12.46 -15.03
CA GLU A 159 -9.95 13.26 -13.84
C GLU A 159 -9.10 14.53 -13.71
N GLY A 160 -8.19 14.79 -14.67
CA GLY A 160 -7.35 15.99 -14.69
C GLY A 160 -6.12 15.91 -13.78
N VAL A 161 -5.75 14.73 -13.31
CA VAL A 161 -4.51 14.52 -12.59
C VAL A 161 -3.35 14.51 -13.58
N CYS A 162 -2.45 15.49 -13.49
CA CYS A 162 -1.21 15.53 -14.28
C CYS A 162 -0.30 14.36 -13.86
N LEU A 163 0.05 13.48 -14.81
CA LEU A 163 0.92 12.33 -14.60
C LEU A 163 2.33 12.62 -15.11
#